data_ef6f2f85b67ffe8d40280e55a3b4c153
#
_entry.id   ef6f2f85b67ffe8d40280e55a3b4c153
#
_cell.length_a   1.000
_cell.length_b   1.000
_cell.length_c   1.000
_cell.angle_alpha   90.00
_cell.angle_beta   90.00
_cell.angle_gamma   90.00
#
_symmetry.space_group_name_H-M   'P 1'
#
loop_
_entity.id
_entity.type
_entity.pdbx_description
1 polymer ?
#
loop_
_entity_poly.entity_id
_entity_poly.type
_entity_poly.pdbx_seq_one_letter_code
_entity_poly.pdbx_strand_id
1 'polypeptide(L)' 'MTVEIDVRGYSCPVPVVKTKKAMEENPGKELKVLSDTQTAVQNVTRLGKNSGYSVNVSQEGDDYILTLKPVM' A
#
# COMPACT_ATOMS: atom_id res chain seq x y z
N MET A 1 -7.70 10.47 -9.20
CA MET A 1 -7.75 10.69 -7.74
C MET A 1 -6.96 9.62 -7.03
N THR A 2 -6.29 9.99 -5.95
CA THR A 2 -5.50 9.06 -5.17
C THR A 2 -6.30 8.58 -3.97
N VAL A 3 -6.33 7.26 -3.76
CA VAL A 3 -6.98 6.68 -2.59
C VAL A 3 -5.93 6.52 -1.50
N GLU A 4 -6.20 7.06 -0.33
CA GLU A 4 -5.28 6.99 0.79
C GLU A 4 -5.74 5.94 1.80
N ILE A 5 -4.81 5.07 2.19
CA ILE A 5 -5.09 3.99 3.12
C ILE A 5 -4.09 4.10 4.28
N ASP A 6 -4.59 4.24 5.50
CA ASP A 6 -3.76 4.32 6.69
C ASP A 6 -3.74 2.97 7.39
N VAL A 7 -2.58 2.32 7.36
CA VAL A 7 -2.41 1.02 8.01
C VAL A 7 -1.48 1.10 9.21
N ARG A 8 -1.22 2.32 9.69
CA ARG A 8 -0.39 2.52 10.86
C ARG A 8 -1.10 1.98 12.10
N GLY A 9 -0.34 1.35 12.98
CA GLY A 9 -0.89 0.77 14.20
C GLY A 9 -1.50 -0.60 14.03
N TYR A 10 -1.52 -1.13 12.82
CA TYR A 10 -2.03 -2.48 12.56
C TYR A 10 -0.88 -3.44 12.32
N SER A 11 -1.03 -4.67 12.80
CA SER A 11 -0.06 -5.72 12.53
C SER A 11 -0.53 -6.60 11.36
N CYS A 12 0.44 -7.31 10.76
CA CYS A 12 0.15 -8.25 9.68
C CYS A 12 -0.87 -9.30 10.17
N PRO A 13 -1.87 -9.69 9.35
CA PRO A 13 -2.03 -9.40 7.92
C PRO A 13 -2.96 -8.21 7.59
N VAL A 14 -3.35 -7.40 8.58
CA VAL A 14 -4.33 -6.34 8.38
C VAL A 14 -3.91 -5.32 7.30
N PRO A 15 -2.64 -4.83 7.28
CA PRO A 15 -2.23 -3.89 6.23
C PRO A 15 -2.43 -4.46 4.82
N VAL A 16 -2.09 -5.72 4.63
CA VAL A 16 -2.25 -6.38 3.32
C VAL A 16 -3.72 -6.50 2.95
N VAL A 17 -4.56 -6.91 3.89
CA VAL A 17 -6.00 -7.06 3.65
C VAL A 17 -6.64 -5.73 3.31
N LYS A 18 -6.31 -4.67 4.05
CA LYS A 18 -6.86 -3.34 3.78
C LYS A 18 -6.44 -2.84 2.40
N THR A 19 -5.18 -3.02 2.03
CA THR A 19 -4.68 -2.58 0.73
C THR A 19 -5.34 -3.36 -0.40
N LYS A 20 -5.47 -4.67 -0.24
CA LYS A 20 -6.12 -5.51 -1.24
C LYS A 20 -7.58 -5.10 -1.45
N LYS A 21 -8.28 -4.83 -0.36
CA LYS A 21 -9.67 -4.40 -0.44
C LYS A 21 -9.78 -3.06 -1.18
N ALA A 22 -8.87 -2.13 -0.90
CA ALA A 22 -8.85 -0.84 -1.57
C ALA A 22 -8.60 -1.01 -3.07
N MET A 23 -7.73 -1.94 -3.46
CA MET A 23 -7.49 -2.23 -4.87
C MET A 23 -8.75 -2.74 -5.57
N GLU A 24 -9.50 -3.60 -4.89
CA GLU A 24 -10.72 -4.17 -5.45
C GLU A 24 -11.83 -3.14 -5.57
N GLU A 25 -11.91 -2.23 -4.61
CA GLU A 25 -12.94 -1.19 -4.59
C GLU A 25 -12.63 -0.02 -5.53
N ASN A 26 -11.34 0.16 -5.86
CA ASN A 26 -10.89 1.29 -6.67
C ASN A 26 -9.98 0.82 -7.81
N PRO A 27 -10.49 -0.01 -8.73
CA PRO A 27 -9.64 -0.53 -9.80
C PRO A 27 -9.15 0.59 -10.72
N GLY A 28 -7.87 0.50 -11.10
CA GLY A 28 -7.27 1.47 -12.02
C GLY A 28 -6.89 2.79 -11.38
N LYS A 29 -7.02 2.93 -10.07
CA LYS A 29 -6.69 4.17 -9.38
C LYS A 29 -5.38 4.04 -8.60
N GLU A 30 -4.71 5.18 -8.44
CA GLU A 30 -3.50 5.24 -7.64
C GLU A 30 -3.83 5.13 -6.16
N LEU A 31 -3.05 4.33 -5.45
CA LEU A 31 -3.23 4.12 -4.02
C LEU A 31 -2.03 4.65 -3.26
N LYS A 32 -2.28 5.26 -2.12
CA LYS A 32 -1.23 5.74 -1.23
C LYS A 32 -1.43 5.08 0.13
N VAL A 33 -0.46 4.28 0.56
CA VAL A 33 -0.55 3.52 1.80
C VAL A 33 0.42 4.10 2.82
N LEU A 34 -0.10 4.41 4.00
CA LEU A 34 0.70 4.91 5.12
C LEU A 34 0.96 3.75 6.09
N SER A 35 2.23 3.51 6.40
CA SER A 35 2.64 2.42 7.28
C SER A 35 3.68 2.91 8.27
N ASP A 36 3.76 2.27 9.44
CA ASP A 36 4.76 2.58 10.45
C ASP A 36 5.71 1.41 10.70
N THR A 37 5.64 0.34 9.92
CA THR A 37 6.52 -0.82 10.07
C THR A 37 7.09 -1.27 8.73
N GLN A 38 8.34 -1.76 8.76
CA GLN A 38 8.96 -2.30 7.56
C GLN A 38 8.28 -3.60 7.10
N THR A 39 7.78 -4.38 8.04
CA THR A 39 7.09 -5.63 7.69
C THR A 39 5.88 -5.33 6.83
N ALA A 40 5.08 -4.33 7.21
CA ALA A 40 3.93 -3.94 6.41
C ALA A 40 4.36 -3.41 5.05
N VAL A 41 5.44 -2.62 4.99
CA VAL A 41 5.97 -2.11 3.73
C VAL A 41 6.32 -3.25 2.78
N GLN A 42 7.04 -4.26 3.27
CA GLN A 42 7.43 -5.40 2.46
C GLN A 42 6.23 -6.19 1.95
N ASN A 43 5.25 -6.43 2.83
CA ASN A 43 4.08 -7.21 2.46
C ASN A 43 3.19 -6.48 1.46
N VAL A 44 2.98 -5.18 1.67
CA VAL A 44 2.18 -4.37 0.74
C VAL A 44 2.88 -4.22 -0.60
N THR A 45 4.21 -4.06 -0.58
CA THR A 45 4.98 -3.99 -1.82
C THR A 45 4.84 -5.27 -2.64
N ARG A 46 4.93 -6.42 -1.97
CA ARG A 46 4.76 -7.71 -2.65
C ARG A 46 3.36 -7.83 -3.22
N LEU A 47 2.35 -7.47 -2.46
CA LEU A 47 0.97 -7.50 -2.92
C LEU A 47 0.78 -6.61 -4.14
N GLY A 48 1.31 -5.38 -4.09
CA GLY A 48 1.19 -4.46 -5.20
C GLY A 48 1.81 -4.99 -6.48
N LYS A 49 3.03 -5.52 -6.38
CA LYS A 49 3.72 -6.07 -7.54
C LYS A 49 2.99 -7.28 -8.11
N ASN A 50 2.46 -8.14 -7.24
CA ASN A 50 1.73 -9.33 -7.69
C ASN A 50 0.37 -8.97 -8.28
N SER A 51 -0.14 -7.80 -7.97
CA SER A 51 -1.44 -7.34 -8.48
C SER A 51 -1.32 -6.43 -9.71
N GLY A 52 -0.10 -6.29 -10.25
CA GLY A 52 0.11 -5.48 -11.45
C GLY A 52 0.26 -4.00 -11.17
N TYR A 53 0.76 -3.65 -10.00
CA TYR A 53 1.01 -2.25 -9.64
C TYR A 53 2.49 -1.96 -9.60
N SER A 54 2.85 -0.72 -9.91
CA SER A 54 4.18 -0.18 -9.66
C SER A 54 4.19 0.38 -8.24
N VAL A 55 5.19 0.01 -7.44
CA VAL A 55 5.24 0.41 -6.03
C VAL A 55 6.47 1.28 -5.79
N ASN A 56 6.23 2.47 -5.24
CA ASN A 56 7.29 3.36 -4.78
C ASN A 56 7.16 3.53 -3.28
N VAL A 57 8.29 3.47 -2.57
CA VAL A 57 8.32 3.60 -1.12
C VAL A 57 9.13 4.84 -0.76
N SER A 58 8.53 5.71 0.04
CA SER A 58 9.20 6.87 0.63
C SER A 58 9.14 6.77 2.14
N GLN A 59 10.13 7.32 2.81
CA GLN A 59 10.13 7.39 4.26
C GLN A 59 9.99 8.84 4.70
N GLU A 60 9.07 9.09 5.64
CA GLU A 60 8.90 10.39 6.27
C GLU A 60 8.94 10.21 7.78
N GLY A 61 10.06 10.63 8.41
CA GLY A 61 10.25 10.42 9.84
C GLY A 61 10.24 8.93 10.16
N ASP A 62 9.34 8.51 11.02
CA ASP A 62 9.18 7.11 11.40
C ASP A 62 8.15 6.36 10.55
N ASP A 63 7.53 7.05 9.61
CA ASP A 63 6.48 6.47 8.78
C ASP A 63 6.99 6.19 7.37
N TYR A 64 6.32 5.27 6.70
CA TYR A 64 6.60 4.91 5.32
C TYR A 64 5.38 5.19 4.47
N ILE A 65 5.62 5.74 3.29
CA ILE A 65 4.55 6.04 2.33
C ILE A 65 4.78 5.17 1.09
N LEU A 66 3.82 4.33 0.78
CA LEU A 66 3.86 3.49 -0.41
C LEU A 66 2.89 4.05 -1.43
N THR A 67 3.40 4.35 -2.61
CA THR A 67 2.56 4.79 -3.72
C THR A 67 2.44 3.65 -4.71
N LEU A 68 1.23 3.18 -4.92
CA LEU A 68 0.93 2.08 -5.83
C LEU A 68 0.18 2.64 -7.04
N LYS A 69 0.77 2.46 -8.22
CA LYS A 69 0.16 2.91 -9.47
C LYS A 69 -0.11 1.72 -10.36
N PRO A 70 -1.32 1.58 -10.92
CA PRO A 70 -1.58 0.47 -11.82
C PRO A 70 -0.68 0.56 -13.04
N VAL A 71 -0.10 -0.57 -13.41
CA VAL A 71 0.76 -0.69 -14.58
C VAL A 71 -0.06 -1.35 -15.67
N MET A 72 -0.35 -0.59 -16.71
CA MET A 72 -1.14 -1.10 -17.83
C MET A 72 -0.44 -0.80 -19.13
#